data_5d302931e97f94d0fe2809c5d962ad4d
#
_entry.id   5d302931e97f94d0fe2809c5d962ad4d
#
_cell.length_a   1.000
_cell.length_b   1.000
_cell.length_c   1.000
_cell.angle_alpha   90.00
_cell.angle_beta   90.00
_cell.angle_gamma   90.00
#
_symmetry.space_group_name_H-M   'P 1'
#
loop_
_entity.id
_entity.type
_entity.pdbx_description
1 polymer ?
#
loop_
_entity_poly.entity_id
_entity_poly.type
_entity_poly.pdbx_seq_one_letter_code
_entity_poly.pdbx_strand_id
1 'polypeptide(L)'
;MFSMKAKIIPLLCIFILFGCQKNNIDVFNGKDTSLEKLKGQWVIVNYWADWCAPCIKELPELFEFSQENNDVLVYVFNFDELDAEDLAPVAKRFNLKLPSLISHPREIWGIETPPAVPATFFINPEGVVVESLFRPQTKDSLNSILASIK
;
A
#
# COMPACT_ATOMS: atom_id res chain seq x y z
N MET A 1 60.96 -12.12 41.80
CA MET A 1 60.84 -12.37 40.32
C MET A 1 59.37 -12.74 40.03
N PHE A 2 58.51 -11.72 39.81
CA PHE A 2 57.08 -11.90 39.57
C PHE A 2 56.82 -11.82 38.07
N SER A 3 56.43 -12.96 37.48
CA SER A 3 56.04 -13.04 36.07
C SER A 3 54.58 -12.65 35.90
N MET A 4 54.30 -11.45 35.39
CA MET A 4 52.96 -11.01 35.00
C MET A 4 52.61 -11.58 33.62
N LYS A 5 51.79 -12.63 33.60
CA LYS A 5 51.18 -13.13 32.38
C LYS A 5 50.02 -12.21 31.96
N ALA A 6 50.25 -11.39 30.94
CA ALA A 6 49.19 -10.59 30.30
C ALA A 6 48.19 -11.52 29.62
N LYS A 7 46.94 -11.54 30.09
CA LYS A 7 45.84 -12.21 29.42
C LYS A 7 45.31 -11.29 28.27
N ILE A 8 45.61 -11.66 27.06
CA ILE A 8 45.04 -11.02 25.85
C ILE A 8 43.60 -11.53 25.75
N ILE A 9 42.63 -10.64 26.01
CA ILE A 9 41.22 -10.90 25.79
C ILE A 9 40.97 -10.59 24.29
N PRO A 10 40.55 -11.58 23.46
CA PRO A 10 40.18 -11.27 22.06
C PRO A 10 38.90 -10.43 22.05
N LEU A 11 39.03 -9.20 21.58
CA LEU A 11 37.91 -8.32 21.32
C LEU A 11 37.09 -8.92 20.16
N LEU A 12 36.03 -9.63 20.49
CA LEU A 12 35.06 -10.18 19.51
C LEU A 12 34.26 -9.04 18.91
N CYS A 13 34.70 -8.55 17.76
CA CYS A 13 33.92 -7.61 16.95
C CYS A 13 32.66 -8.30 16.45
N ILE A 14 31.55 -8.08 17.15
CA ILE A 14 30.21 -8.46 16.68
C ILE A 14 29.87 -7.51 15.54
N PHE A 15 30.08 -7.94 14.29
CA PHE A 15 29.52 -7.31 13.11
C PHE A 15 28.01 -7.53 13.14
N ILE A 16 27.28 -6.54 13.64
CA ILE A 16 25.81 -6.48 13.45
C ILE A 16 25.59 -6.18 11.99
N LEU A 17 25.31 -7.24 11.21
CA LEU A 17 24.80 -7.10 9.84
C LEU A 17 23.41 -6.48 9.96
N PHE A 18 23.32 -5.15 9.87
CA PHE A 18 22.09 -4.46 9.52
C PHE A 18 21.73 -4.92 8.11
N GLY A 19 20.98 -6.01 8.02
CA GLY A 19 20.32 -6.39 6.78
C GLY A 19 19.39 -5.25 6.40
N CYS A 20 19.71 -4.52 5.32
CA CYS A 20 18.74 -3.67 4.64
C CYS A 20 17.59 -4.58 4.22
N GLN A 21 16.55 -4.65 5.01
CA GLN A 21 15.29 -5.24 4.63
C GLN A 21 14.75 -4.34 3.52
N LYS A 22 14.89 -4.80 2.28
CA LYS A 22 14.30 -4.16 1.11
C LYS A 22 12.79 -4.34 1.27
N ASN A 23 12.12 -3.36 1.87
CA ASN A 23 10.67 -3.31 1.96
C ASN A 23 10.12 -2.90 0.59
N ASN A 24 10.28 -3.80 -0.41
CA ASN A 24 9.65 -3.63 -1.71
C ASN A 24 8.16 -3.91 -1.53
N ILE A 25 7.35 -3.02 -2.06
CA ILE A 25 5.91 -3.17 -2.22
C ILE A 25 5.68 -3.52 -3.67
N ASP A 26 5.25 -4.75 -3.91
CA ASP A 26 5.00 -5.27 -5.24
C ASP A 26 3.68 -4.71 -5.78
N VAL A 27 3.70 -4.25 -7.04
CA VAL A 27 2.58 -3.57 -7.68
C VAL A 27 2.31 -4.15 -9.07
N PHE A 28 1.11 -4.70 -9.27
CA PHE A 28 0.62 -5.09 -10.58
C PHE A 28 0.15 -3.86 -11.38
N ASN A 29 0.45 -3.82 -12.67
CA ASN A 29 0.10 -2.71 -13.58
C ASN A 29 0.66 -1.35 -13.14
N GLY A 30 1.81 -1.35 -12.47
CA GLY A 30 2.51 -0.17 -11.98
C GLY A 30 3.99 -0.46 -11.74
N LYS A 31 4.67 0.50 -11.13
CA LYS A 31 6.07 0.32 -10.69
C LYS A 31 6.06 -0.09 -9.22
N ASP A 32 6.88 -1.08 -8.89
CA ASP A 32 7.15 -1.43 -7.50
C ASP A 32 7.64 -0.20 -6.73
N THR A 33 7.23 -0.13 -5.50
CA THR A 33 7.52 1.00 -4.62
C THR A 33 8.10 0.53 -3.28
N SER A 34 8.22 1.41 -2.32
CA SER A 34 8.65 1.11 -0.96
C SER A 34 8.04 2.11 0.00
N LEU A 35 7.96 1.76 1.29
CA LEU A 35 7.50 2.68 2.34
C LEU A 35 8.26 4.01 2.32
N GLU A 36 9.56 3.97 2.02
CA GLU A 36 10.39 5.17 1.94
C GLU A 36 9.96 6.11 0.81
N LYS A 37 9.58 5.55 -0.36
CA LYS A 37 9.08 6.34 -1.50
C LYS A 37 7.66 6.86 -1.27
N LEU A 38 6.88 6.20 -0.42
CA LEU A 38 5.52 6.61 -0.08
C LEU A 38 5.48 7.71 1.00
N LYS A 39 6.56 7.88 1.78
CA LYS A 39 6.66 8.96 2.76
C LYS A 39 6.52 10.34 2.10
N GLY A 40 5.74 11.21 2.73
CA GLY A 40 5.46 12.54 2.22
C GLY A 40 4.38 12.58 1.14
N GLN A 41 3.77 11.45 0.80
CA GLN A 41 2.70 11.33 -0.20
C GLN A 41 1.37 11.01 0.46
N TRP A 42 0.30 11.60 -0.05
CA TRP A 42 -1.05 11.10 0.20
C TRP A 42 -1.27 9.82 -0.59
N VAL A 43 -1.81 8.80 0.05
CA VAL A 43 -2.10 7.51 -0.57
C VAL A 43 -3.56 7.14 -0.32
N ILE A 44 -4.23 6.66 -1.36
CA ILE A 44 -5.55 6.04 -1.26
C ILE A 44 -5.40 4.56 -1.62
N VAL A 45 -5.97 3.69 -0.79
CA VAL A 45 -6.08 2.26 -1.07
C VAL A 45 -7.54 1.87 -1.09
N ASN A 46 -8.00 1.32 -2.22
CA ASN A 46 -9.36 0.82 -2.36
C ASN A 46 -9.35 -0.71 -2.48
N TYR A 47 -10.08 -1.36 -1.58
CA TYR A 47 -10.34 -2.80 -1.64
C TYR A 47 -11.51 -3.09 -2.55
N TRP A 48 -11.31 -3.97 -3.52
CA TRP A 48 -12.31 -4.37 -4.50
C TRP A 48 -12.28 -5.87 -4.77
N ALA A 49 -13.33 -6.41 -5.39
CA ALA A 49 -13.36 -7.78 -5.87
C ALA A 49 -14.13 -7.86 -7.20
N ASP A 50 -13.87 -8.88 -8.00
CA ASP A 50 -14.51 -9.08 -9.30
C ASP A 50 -15.99 -9.50 -9.20
N TRP A 51 -16.37 -10.11 -8.09
CA TRP A 51 -17.77 -10.44 -7.75
C TRP A 51 -18.53 -9.25 -7.13
N CYS A 52 -17.88 -8.14 -6.84
CA CYS A 52 -18.46 -6.96 -6.19
C CYS A 52 -18.94 -5.94 -7.24
N ALA A 53 -20.20 -6.01 -7.64
CA ALA A 53 -20.76 -5.12 -8.64
C ALA A 53 -20.61 -3.61 -8.32
N PRO A 54 -20.82 -3.12 -7.08
CA PRO A 54 -20.55 -1.72 -6.75
C PRO A 54 -19.08 -1.34 -6.84
N CYS A 55 -18.14 -2.26 -6.54
CA CYS A 55 -16.71 -2.03 -6.71
C CYS A 55 -16.36 -1.77 -8.18
N ILE A 56 -16.89 -2.59 -9.09
CA ILE A 56 -16.64 -2.46 -10.54
C ILE A 56 -17.11 -1.10 -11.06
N LYS A 57 -18.23 -0.59 -10.53
CA LYS A 57 -18.77 0.74 -10.91
C LYS A 57 -17.90 1.88 -10.36
N GLU A 58 -17.24 1.67 -9.23
CA GLU A 58 -16.38 2.65 -8.57
C GLU A 58 -14.99 2.78 -9.24
N LEU A 59 -14.46 1.72 -9.84
CA LEU A 59 -13.11 1.74 -10.44
C LEU A 59 -12.87 2.89 -11.43
N PRO A 60 -13.80 3.24 -12.35
CA PRO A 60 -13.65 4.41 -13.22
C PRO A 60 -13.58 5.73 -12.46
N GLU A 61 -14.36 5.91 -11.41
CA GLU A 61 -14.39 7.10 -10.55
C GLU A 61 -13.04 7.30 -9.84
N LEU A 62 -12.48 6.22 -9.29
CA LEU A 62 -11.15 6.20 -8.68
C LEU A 62 -10.06 6.54 -9.70
N PHE A 63 -10.17 6.01 -10.92
CA PHE A 63 -9.23 6.32 -11.99
C PHE A 63 -9.29 7.78 -12.40
N GLU A 64 -10.48 8.34 -12.63
CA GLU A 64 -10.65 9.77 -12.95
C GLU A 64 -10.12 10.66 -11.81
N PHE A 65 -10.43 10.32 -10.56
CA PHE A 65 -9.87 11.01 -9.40
C PHE A 65 -8.34 11.01 -9.43
N SER A 66 -7.71 9.87 -9.73
CA SER A 66 -6.25 9.77 -9.78
C SER A 66 -5.62 10.61 -10.90
N GLN A 67 -6.33 10.84 -11.99
CA GLN A 67 -5.85 11.67 -13.09
C GLN A 67 -5.95 13.17 -12.78
N GLU A 68 -6.88 13.57 -11.94
CA GLU A 68 -7.06 14.96 -11.51
C GLU A 68 -6.17 15.35 -10.32
N ASN A 69 -5.79 14.37 -9.48
CA ASN A 69 -5.02 14.58 -8.25
C ASN A 69 -3.63 13.93 -8.34
N ASN A 70 -2.72 14.50 -9.14
CA ASN A 70 -1.38 13.95 -9.39
C ASN A 70 -0.47 13.93 -8.14
N ASP A 71 -0.87 14.61 -7.07
CA ASP A 71 -0.21 14.64 -5.77
C ASP A 71 -0.72 13.58 -4.78
N VAL A 72 -1.62 12.70 -5.25
CA VAL A 72 -2.19 11.58 -4.49
C VAL A 72 -1.94 10.27 -5.23
N LEU A 73 -1.36 9.31 -4.56
CA LEU A 73 -1.17 7.97 -5.10
C LEU A 73 -2.42 7.14 -4.85
N VAL A 74 -3.01 6.58 -5.91
CA VAL A 74 -4.20 5.75 -5.80
C VAL A 74 -3.85 4.32 -6.20
N TYR A 75 -4.03 3.41 -5.26
CA TYR A 75 -3.87 1.97 -5.45
C TYR A 75 -5.18 1.25 -5.21
N VAL A 76 -5.38 0.15 -5.90
CA VAL A 76 -6.41 -0.82 -5.56
C VAL A 76 -5.77 -2.08 -4.97
N PHE A 77 -6.53 -2.86 -4.23
CA PHE A 77 -6.12 -4.16 -3.70
C PHE A 77 -7.26 -5.16 -3.85
N ASN A 78 -6.97 -6.31 -4.44
CA ASN A 78 -7.99 -7.34 -4.60
C ASN A 78 -8.29 -8.00 -3.26
N PHE A 79 -9.58 -8.04 -2.89
CA PHE A 79 -10.04 -8.57 -1.60
C PHE A 79 -9.73 -10.06 -1.41
N ASP A 80 -9.74 -10.81 -2.51
CA ASP A 80 -9.42 -12.25 -2.51
C ASP A 80 -7.91 -12.53 -2.54
N GLU A 81 -7.07 -11.47 -2.37
CA GLU A 81 -5.61 -11.54 -2.25
C GLU A 81 -4.94 -12.25 -3.43
N LEU A 82 -5.47 -12.03 -4.66
CA LEU A 82 -4.92 -12.63 -5.87
C LEU A 82 -3.48 -12.17 -6.10
N ASP A 83 -2.61 -13.11 -6.45
CA ASP A 83 -1.28 -12.78 -6.93
C ASP A 83 -1.31 -12.16 -8.34
N ALA A 84 -0.15 -11.78 -8.87
CA ALA A 84 -0.07 -11.09 -10.16
C ALA A 84 -0.55 -11.95 -11.34
N GLU A 85 -0.36 -13.28 -11.28
CA GLU A 85 -0.76 -14.22 -12.34
C GLU A 85 -2.28 -14.38 -12.36
N ASP A 86 -2.89 -14.60 -11.21
CA ASP A 86 -4.34 -14.75 -11.07
C ASP A 86 -5.08 -13.42 -11.25
N LEU A 87 -4.48 -12.30 -10.85
CA LEU A 87 -5.06 -10.96 -11.03
C LEU A 87 -5.08 -10.52 -12.51
N ALA A 88 -4.12 -10.94 -13.32
CA ALA A 88 -3.99 -10.46 -14.71
C ALA A 88 -5.24 -10.72 -15.57
N PRO A 89 -5.86 -11.91 -15.61
CA PRO A 89 -7.10 -12.12 -16.37
C PRO A 89 -8.29 -11.33 -15.81
N VAL A 90 -8.36 -11.14 -14.50
CA VAL A 90 -9.40 -10.35 -13.84
C VAL A 90 -9.25 -8.88 -14.19
N ALA A 91 -8.05 -8.32 -14.07
CA ALA A 91 -7.75 -6.94 -14.44
C ALA A 91 -8.07 -6.64 -15.91
N LYS A 92 -7.75 -7.57 -16.80
CA LYS A 92 -8.09 -7.46 -18.23
C LYS A 92 -9.60 -7.44 -18.47
N ARG A 93 -10.35 -8.34 -17.78
CA ARG A 93 -11.82 -8.45 -17.92
C ARG A 93 -12.52 -7.13 -17.55
N PHE A 94 -12.07 -6.48 -16.49
CA PHE A 94 -12.66 -5.24 -15.98
C PHE A 94 -11.94 -3.97 -16.44
N ASN A 95 -10.97 -4.08 -17.37
CA ASN A 95 -10.18 -2.95 -17.87
C ASN A 95 -9.59 -2.11 -16.72
N LEU A 96 -8.99 -2.78 -15.74
CA LEU A 96 -8.39 -2.14 -14.58
C LEU A 96 -7.21 -1.26 -15.01
N LYS A 97 -7.36 0.05 -14.85
CA LYS A 97 -6.37 1.06 -15.23
C LYS A 97 -5.50 1.50 -14.05
N LEU A 98 -5.98 1.29 -12.83
CA LEU A 98 -5.25 1.64 -11.62
C LEU A 98 -4.18 0.59 -11.29
N PRO A 99 -3.05 1.03 -10.69
CA PRO A 99 -2.09 0.10 -10.14
C PRO A 99 -2.70 -0.67 -8.97
N SER A 100 -2.49 -1.98 -8.93
CA SER A 100 -2.95 -2.85 -7.85
C SER A 100 -1.80 -3.30 -6.98
N LEU A 101 -1.91 -3.13 -5.69
CA LEU A 101 -0.98 -3.72 -4.75
C LEU A 101 -1.08 -5.25 -4.81
N ILE A 102 0.06 -5.91 -4.80
CA ILE A 102 0.20 -7.36 -4.55
C ILE A 102 0.62 -7.56 -3.09
N SER A 103 1.52 -6.70 -2.59
CA SER A 103 1.83 -6.69 -1.15
C SER A 103 0.62 -6.27 -0.34
N HIS A 104 0.33 -7.01 0.73
CA HIS A 104 -0.89 -6.80 1.52
C HIS A 104 -0.85 -5.46 2.28
N PRO A 105 -1.92 -4.63 2.22
CA PRO A 105 -1.97 -3.33 2.91
C PRO A 105 -1.81 -3.41 4.43
N ARG A 106 -2.10 -4.56 5.06
CA ARG A 106 -1.83 -4.80 6.48
C ARG A 106 -0.34 -4.74 6.80
N GLU A 107 0.50 -5.30 5.92
CA GLU A 107 1.95 -5.31 6.10
C GLU A 107 2.57 -3.92 5.87
N ILE A 108 1.90 -3.09 5.06
CA ILE A 108 2.39 -1.77 4.69
C ILE A 108 1.94 -0.70 5.69
N TRP A 109 0.65 -0.67 6.03
CA TRP A 109 0.02 0.39 6.85
C TRP A 109 -0.77 -0.14 8.05
N GLY A 110 -0.74 -1.43 8.34
CA GLY A 110 -1.54 -2.02 9.41
C GLY A 110 -3.05 -2.01 9.11
N ILE A 111 -3.46 -1.88 7.85
CA ILE A 111 -4.86 -1.88 7.46
C ILE A 111 -5.41 -3.30 7.60
N GLU A 112 -6.30 -3.51 8.58
CA GLU A 112 -7.00 -4.79 8.71
C GLU A 112 -7.92 -5.02 7.51
N THR A 113 -8.08 -6.29 7.11
CA THR A 113 -9.00 -6.66 6.03
C THR A 113 -10.40 -6.17 6.36
N PRO A 114 -11.02 -5.33 5.51
CA PRO A 114 -12.33 -4.76 5.78
C PRO A 114 -13.41 -5.86 5.82
N PRO A 115 -14.48 -5.67 6.59
CA PRO A 115 -15.55 -6.67 6.70
C PRO A 115 -16.39 -6.81 5.43
N ALA A 116 -16.30 -5.84 4.52
CA ALA A 116 -17.00 -5.80 3.25
C ALA A 116 -16.29 -4.89 2.24
N VAL A 117 -16.59 -5.08 0.96
CA VAL A 117 -16.12 -4.25 -0.16
C VAL A 117 -17.31 -3.59 -0.87
N PRO A 118 -17.10 -2.38 -1.44
CA PRO A 118 -15.85 -1.64 -1.53
C PRO A 118 -15.48 -0.97 -0.20
N ALA A 119 -14.18 -0.86 0.05
CA ALA A 119 -13.65 -0.13 1.18
C ALA A 119 -12.46 0.74 0.75
N THR A 120 -12.47 2.02 1.15
CA THR A 120 -11.46 3.00 0.76
C THR A 120 -10.79 3.58 1.99
N PHE A 121 -9.45 3.57 2.00
CA PHE A 121 -8.62 4.08 3.09
C PHE A 121 -7.78 5.25 2.58
N PHE A 122 -7.76 6.34 3.34
CA PHE A 122 -6.88 7.48 3.10
C PHE A 122 -5.73 7.45 4.08
N ILE A 123 -4.53 7.48 3.55
CA ILE A 123 -3.27 7.45 4.28
C ILE A 123 -2.58 8.80 4.08
N ASN A 124 -2.24 9.47 5.18
CA ASN A 124 -1.57 10.76 5.15
C ASN A 124 -0.06 10.65 4.84
N PRO A 125 0.65 11.76 4.61
CA PRO A 125 2.09 11.76 4.32
C PRO A 125 2.97 11.10 5.39
N GLU A 126 2.49 10.98 6.62
CA GLU A 126 3.15 10.29 7.73
C GLU A 126 2.95 8.78 7.71
N GLY A 127 2.13 8.26 6.75
CA GLY A 127 1.81 6.85 6.62
C GLY A 127 0.72 6.37 7.58
N VAL A 128 -0.08 7.28 8.12
CA VAL A 128 -1.17 6.99 9.04
C VAL A 128 -2.50 6.97 8.31
N VAL A 129 -3.33 5.95 8.55
CA VAL A 129 -4.71 5.91 8.06
C VAL A 129 -5.54 6.97 8.81
N VAL A 130 -6.06 7.95 8.10
CA VAL A 130 -6.81 9.07 8.67
C VAL A 130 -8.29 9.03 8.35
N GLU A 131 -8.71 8.27 7.33
CA GLU A 131 -10.12 8.09 6.98
C GLU A 131 -10.34 6.68 6.42
N SER A 132 -11.51 6.08 6.72
CA SER A 132 -11.90 4.74 6.27
C SER A 132 -13.37 4.73 5.90
N LEU A 133 -13.67 4.35 4.67
CA LEU A 133 -15.01 4.39 4.09
C LEU A 133 -15.41 2.99 3.62
N PHE A 134 -16.53 2.48 4.11
CA PHE A 134 -17.04 1.14 3.79
C PHE A 134 -18.30 1.24 2.90
N ARG A 135 -18.19 1.98 1.81
CA ARG A 135 -19.25 2.21 0.82
C ARG A 135 -18.63 2.68 -0.49
N PRO A 136 -19.35 2.54 -1.64
CA PRO A 136 -18.87 3.07 -2.92
C PRO A 136 -18.63 4.58 -2.87
N GLN A 137 -17.57 5.03 -3.53
CA GLN A 137 -17.21 6.43 -3.66
C GLN A 137 -17.39 6.90 -5.10
N THR A 138 -17.68 8.18 -5.25
CA THR A 138 -17.57 8.89 -6.53
C THR A 138 -16.33 9.78 -6.51
N LYS A 139 -15.88 10.22 -7.66
CA LYS A 139 -14.79 11.20 -7.79
C LYS A 139 -15.04 12.44 -6.92
N ASP A 140 -16.26 12.97 -6.96
CA ASP A 140 -16.63 14.15 -6.16
C ASP A 140 -16.59 13.90 -4.66
N SER A 141 -17.02 12.71 -4.21
CA SER A 141 -16.92 12.35 -2.80
C SER A 141 -15.47 12.21 -2.34
N LEU A 142 -14.62 11.60 -3.17
CA LEU A 142 -13.18 11.47 -2.88
C LEU A 142 -12.50 12.84 -2.79
N ASN A 143 -12.81 13.76 -3.72
CA ASN A 143 -12.30 15.13 -3.70
C ASN A 143 -12.75 15.88 -2.44
N SER A 144 -14.03 15.76 -2.06
CA SER A 144 -14.59 16.42 -0.87
C SER A 144 -13.93 15.93 0.41
N ILE A 145 -13.73 14.62 0.53
CA ILE A 145 -13.07 14.01 1.68
C ILE A 145 -11.61 14.45 1.75
N LEU A 146 -10.88 14.34 0.64
CA LEU A 146 -9.48 14.75 0.58
C LEU A 146 -9.30 16.21 0.99
N ALA A 147 -10.16 17.11 0.52
CA ALA A 147 -10.14 18.51 0.89
C ALA A 147 -10.44 18.78 2.39
N SER A 148 -11.17 17.87 3.04
CA SER A 148 -11.50 18.00 4.46
C SER A 148 -10.42 17.50 5.41
N ILE A 149 -9.50 16.64 4.92
CA ILE A 149 -8.45 16.00 5.73
C ILE A 149 -7.03 16.50 5.41
N LYS A 150 -6.85 17.30 4.32
CA LYS A 150 -5.61 18.01 3.99
C LYS A 150 -5.50 19.33 4.75
#